data_0d80d40c920fa21e70f797a495813b27
#
_entry.id   0d80d40c920fa21e70f797a495813b27
#
_cell.length_a   1.000
_cell.length_b   1.000
_cell.length_c   1.000
_cell.angle_alpha   90.00
_cell.angle_beta   90.00
_cell.angle_gamma   90.00
#
_symmetry.space_group_name_H-M   'P 1'
#
loop_
_entity.id
_entity.type
_entity.pdbx_description
1 polymer ?
#
loop_
_entity_poly.entity_id
_entity_poly.type
_entity_poly.pdbx_seq_one_letter_code
_entity_poly.pdbx_strand_id
1 'polypeptide(L)'
;RTRIQALCGYGTPPPTGTTAQLWKLINNMLQDDVFHAIKSDACIMEYGEHLYNKLGYDPSKHEYIRQKLRELGRLLLCSRKTTHLKTIKEHVQPANFMHVVQAVKEVAGYNSEKHSYSCPSLALKIGYSLQKVSLLVESRANVIGDENAAKEAQTFHRVY
;
A
#
# COMPACT_ATOMS: atom_id res chain seq x y z
N ARG A 1 -9.71 18.45 -0.36
CA ARG A 1 -9.48 18.24 1.08
C ARG A 1 -9.74 19.52 1.84
N THR A 2 -10.50 19.46 2.88
CA THR A 2 -10.78 20.61 3.73
C THR A 2 -10.04 20.49 5.07
N ARG A 3 -9.71 21.64 5.66
CA ARG A 3 -9.12 21.72 7.00
C ARG A 3 -10.04 21.10 8.07
N ILE A 4 -11.34 21.24 7.91
CA ILE A 4 -12.35 20.67 8.81
C ILE A 4 -12.27 19.14 8.79
N GLN A 5 -12.18 18.53 7.63
CA GLN A 5 -12.04 17.07 7.51
C GLN A 5 -10.78 16.56 8.20
N ALA A 6 -9.66 17.26 8.01
CA ALA A 6 -8.41 16.91 8.67
C ALA A 6 -8.53 17.01 10.20
N LEU A 7 -9.16 18.08 10.71
CA LEU A 7 -9.36 18.27 12.15
C LEU A 7 -10.28 17.20 12.74
N CYS A 8 -11.35 16.83 12.03
CA CYS A 8 -12.23 15.74 12.44
C CYS A 8 -11.47 14.41 12.49
N GLY A 9 -10.60 14.16 11.51
CA GLY A 9 -9.75 12.98 11.48
C GLY A 9 -8.79 12.92 12.67
N TYR A 10 -8.24 14.05 13.09
CA TYR A 10 -7.35 14.12 14.25
C TYR A 10 -8.06 13.77 15.57
N GLY A 11 -9.36 14.08 15.66
CA GLY A 11 -10.17 13.76 16.83
C GLY A 11 -10.58 12.28 16.89
N THR A 12 -10.40 11.52 15.81
CA THR A 12 -10.70 10.10 15.78
C THR A 12 -9.49 9.32 16.28
N PRO A 13 -9.67 8.34 17.19
CA PRO A 13 -8.54 7.55 17.66
C PRO A 13 -7.93 6.73 16.53
N PRO A 14 -6.58 6.57 16.52
CA PRO A 14 -5.92 5.76 15.49
C PRO A 14 -6.27 4.28 15.64
N PRO A 15 -6.24 3.51 14.55
CA PRO A 15 -6.35 2.05 14.63
C PRO A 15 -5.26 1.44 15.51
N THR A 16 -5.54 0.26 16.06
CA THR A 16 -4.57 -0.47 16.89
C THR A 16 -3.26 -0.67 16.14
N GLY A 17 -2.13 -0.35 16.76
CA GLY A 17 -0.80 -0.49 16.19
C GLY A 17 -0.36 0.69 15.32
N THR A 18 -1.19 1.71 15.18
CA THR A 18 -0.84 2.92 14.43
C THR A 18 -0.42 4.04 15.39
N THR A 19 0.73 4.68 15.12
CA THR A 19 1.18 5.82 15.92
C THR A 19 0.33 7.05 15.65
N ALA A 20 0.25 7.94 16.65
CA ALA A 20 -0.48 9.19 16.52
C ALA A 20 0.10 10.08 15.39
N GLN A 21 1.41 10.07 15.24
CA GLN A 21 2.11 10.86 14.23
C GLN A 21 1.74 10.41 12.81
N LEU A 22 1.77 9.11 12.53
CA LEU A 22 1.35 8.58 11.24
C LEU A 22 -0.13 8.86 10.99
N TRP A 23 -0.97 8.64 11.99
CA TRP A 23 -2.40 8.89 11.89
C TRP A 23 -2.70 10.34 11.51
N LYS A 24 -2.00 11.27 12.12
CA LYS A 24 -2.10 12.70 11.79
C LYS A 24 -1.66 12.98 10.35
N LEU A 25 -0.57 12.38 9.91
CA LEU A 25 -0.07 12.51 8.55
C LEU A 25 -1.09 12.00 7.52
N ILE A 26 -1.68 10.83 7.77
CA ILE A 26 -2.68 10.22 6.89
C ILE A 26 -3.95 11.07 6.82
N ASN A 27 -4.42 11.60 7.94
CA ASN A 27 -5.62 12.44 7.95
C ASN A 27 -5.45 13.78 7.22
N ASN A 28 -4.23 14.14 6.85
CA ASN A 28 -3.95 15.33 6.04
C ASN A 28 -4.07 15.10 4.53
N MET A 29 -4.53 13.93 4.10
CA MET A 29 -4.81 13.68 2.68
C MET A 29 -6.29 13.85 2.38
N LEU A 30 -6.63 13.93 1.08
CA LEU A 30 -8.02 13.94 0.62
C LEU A 30 -8.75 12.69 1.15
N GLN A 31 -9.90 12.88 1.79
CA GLN A 31 -10.68 11.81 2.40
C GLN A 31 -11.68 11.23 1.40
N ASP A 32 -11.16 10.53 0.41
CA ASP A 32 -11.90 9.84 -0.64
C ASP A 32 -11.86 8.31 -0.44
N ASP A 33 -12.29 7.56 -1.44
CA ASP A 33 -12.28 6.09 -1.40
C ASP A 33 -10.87 5.53 -1.21
N VAL A 34 -9.85 6.19 -1.78
CA VAL A 34 -8.46 5.77 -1.62
C VAL A 34 -8.02 5.91 -0.16
N PHE A 35 -8.36 7.01 0.50
CA PHE A 35 -8.11 7.22 1.92
C PHE A 35 -8.75 6.12 2.77
N HIS A 36 -10.02 5.79 2.50
CA HIS A 36 -10.73 4.73 3.23
C HIS A 36 -10.10 3.35 2.99
N ALA A 37 -9.65 3.08 1.77
CA ALA A 37 -8.92 1.85 1.47
C ALA A 37 -7.61 1.76 2.27
N ILE A 38 -6.84 2.83 2.34
CA ILE A 38 -5.60 2.90 3.13
C ILE A 38 -5.87 2.57 4.60
N LYS A 39 -6.84 3.25 5.20
CA LYS A 39 -7.21 3.05 6.62
C LYS A 39 -7.62 1.60 6.91
N SER A 40 -8.29 0.97 5.97
CA SER A 40 -8.86 -0.35 6.15
C SER A 40 -7.85 -1.50 6.02
N ASP A 41 -6.66 -1.23 5.49
CA ASP A 41 -5.69 -2.27 5.17
C ASP A 41 -4.50 -2.24 6.12
N ALA A 42 -4.32 -3.32 6.89
CA ALA A 42 -3.26 -3.42 7.89
C ALA A 42 -1.86 -3.37 7.27
N CYS A 43 -1.67 -3.95 6.09
CA CYS A 43 -0.35 -3.92 5.42
C CYS A 43 0.01 -2.54 4.91
N ILE A 44 -0.95 -1.79 4.39
CA ILE A 44 -0.71 -0.39 3.97
C ILE A 44 -0.34 0.45 5.19
N MET A 45 -1.06 0.31 6.30
CA MET A 45 -0.78 1.03 7.53
C MET A 45 0.60 0.68 8.09
N GLU A 46 0.97 -0.60 8.06
CA GLU A 46 2.30 -1.05 8.49
C GLU A 46 3.41 -0.51 7.60
N TYR A 47 3.19 -0.47 6.29
CA TYR A 47 4.11 0.17 5.36
C TYR A 47 4.25 1.67 5.65
N GLY A 48 3.14 2.32 5.98
CA GLY A 48 3.14 3.73 6.41
C GLY A 48 4.00 3.95 7.66
N GLU A 49 3.88 3.08 8.66
CA GLU A 49 4.74 3.13 9.85
C GLU A 49 6.22 2.97 9.50
N HIS A 50 6.52 2.02 8.63
CA HIS A 50 7.89 1.80 8.16
C HIS A 50 8.47 3.06 7.48
N LEU A 51 7.71 3.66 6.58
CA LEU A 51 8.12 4.88 5.89
C LEU A 51 8.25 6.06 6.85
N TYR A 52 7.33 6.19 7.80
CA TYR A 52 7.39 7.26 8.79
C TYR A 52 8.60 7.12 9.71
N ASN A 53 8.90 5.92 10.17
CA ASN A 53 10.07 5.66 11.01
C ASN A 53 11.37 5.99 10.27
N LYS A 54 11.39 5.79 8.97
CA LYS A 54 12.58 6.04 8.15
C LYS A 54 12.71 7.51 7.71
N LEU A 55 11.61 8.17 7.37
CA LEU A 55 11.61 9.47 6.69
C LEU A 55 10.81 10.55 7.41
N GLY A 56 9.97 10.18 8.40
CA GLY A 56 8.98 11.07 8.99
C GLY A 56 9.56 12.25 9.79
N TYR A 57 10.83 12.17 10.19
CA TYR A 57 11.53 13.27 10.86
C TYR A 57 11.74 14.49 9.95
N ASP A 58 11.66 14.29 8.63
CA ASP A 58 11.82 15.34 7.62
C ASP A 58 10.44 15.72 7.05
N PRO A 59 9.88 16.89 7.41
CA PRO A 59 8.58 17.31 6.90
C PRO A 59 8.47 17.37 5.39
N SER A 60 9.59 17.57 4.67
CA SER A 60 9.60 17.59 3.21
C SER A 60 9.28 16.21 2.59
N LYS A 61 9.37 15.14 3.38
CA LYS A 61 9.07 13.77 2.96
C LYS A 61 7.63 13.35 3.26
N HIS A 62 6.87 14.14 3.99
CA HIS A 62 5.51 13.77 4.37
C HIS A 62 4.59 13.55 3.16
N GLU A 63 4.68 14.40 2.15
CA GLU A 63 3.90 14.23 0.92
C GLU A 63 4.32 12.98 0.15
N TYR A 64 5.62 12.68 0.11
CA TYR A 64 6.11 11.44 -0.47
C TYR A 64 5.50 10.21 0.21
N ILE A 65 5.45 10.20 1.55
CA ILE A 65 4.84 9.10 2.32
C ILE A 65 3.36 8.97 1.96
N ARG A 66 2.61 10.08 1.97
CA ARG A 66 1.18 10.07 1.58
C ARG A 66 0.97 9.51 0.18
N GLN A 67 1.79 9.92 -0.78
CA GLN A 67 1.69 9.45 -2.15
C GLN A 67 1.94 7.95 -2.27
N LYS A 68 2.94 7.41 -1.55
CA LYS A 68 3.22 5.97 -1.55
C LYS A 68 2.03 5.18 -1.04
N LEU A 69 1.41 5.64 0.04
CA LEU A 69 0.22 4.98 0.58
C LEU A 69 -0.98 5.08 -0.37
N ARG A 70 -1.15 6.21 -1.03
CA ARG A 70 -2.24 6.41 -2.01
C ARG A 70 -2.07 5.52 -3.24
N GLU A 71 -0.85 5.30 -3.70
CA GLU A 71 -0.58 4.39 -4.81
C GLU A 71 -1.05 2.96 -4.48
N LEU A 72 -0.70 2.46 -3.29
CA LEU A 72 -1.19 1.16 -2.83
C LEU A 72 -2.71 1.15 -2.60
N GLY A 73 -3.28 2.21 -2.11
CA GLY A 73 -4.73 2.35 -1.95
C GLY A 73 -5.47 2.24 -3.27
N ARG A 74 -4.95 2.87 -4.32
CA ARG A 74 -5.50 2.76 -5.68
C ARG A 74 -5.41 1.35 -6.23
N LEU A 75 -4.27 0.69 -6.02
CA LEU A 75 -4.11 -0.71 -6.39
C LEU A 75 -5.15 -1.58 -5.69
N LEU A 76 -5.32 -1.39 -4.39
CA LEU A 76 -6.27 -2.16 -3.60
C LEU A 76 -7.71 -1.98 -4.10
N LEU A 77 -8.13 -0.76 -4.38
CA LEU A 77 -9.46 -0.48 -4.93
C LEU A 77 -9.66 -1.15 -6.29
N CYS A 78 -8.68 -1.06 -7.17
CA CYS A 78 -8.72 -1.71 -8.47
C CYS A 78 -8.84 -3.23 -8.32
N SER A 79 -8.01 -3.82 -7.47
CA SER A 79 -8.02 -5.27 -7.22
C SER A 79 -9.36 -5.76 -6.67
N ARG A 80 -9.97 -5.00 -5.77
CA ARG A 80 -11.28 -5.33 -5.20
C ARG A 80 -12.39 -5.37 -6.24
N LYS A 81 -12.27 -4.57 -7.30
CA LYS A 81 -13.25 -4.52 -8.39
C LYS A 81 -13.02 -5.60 -9.45
N THR A 82 -11.77 -5.89 -9.76
CA THR A 82 -11.40 -6.70 -10.93
C THR A 82 -10.92 -8.10 -10.57
N THR A 83 -10.63 -8.37 -9.30
CA THR A 83 -10.13 -9.66 -8.82
C THR A 83 -10.84 -10.06 -7.52
N HIS A 84 -10.51 -11.27 -7.02
CA HIS A 84 -10.95 -11.72 -5.70
C HIS A 84 -10.13 -11.16 -4.53
N LEU A 85 -9.05 -10.41 -4.83
CA LEU A 85 -8.13 -9.89 -3.81
C LEU A 85 -8.79 -8.76 -3.02
N LYS A 86 -8.75 -8.84 -1.70
CA LYS A 86 -9.37 -7.87 -0.79
C LYS A 86 -8.37 -7.12 0.08
N THR A 87 -7.15 -7.65 0.25
CA THR A 87 -6.11 -7.06 1.10
C THR A 87 -4.77 -7.04 0.38
N ILE A 88 -3.89 -6.13 0.79
CA ILE A 88 -2.53 -6.07 0.25
C ILE A 88 -1.72 -7.31 0.66
N LYS A 89 -1.99 -7.90 1.82
CA LYS A 89 -1.34 -9.14 2.22
C LYS A 89 -1.58 -10.25 1.21
N GLU A 90 -2.77 -10.36 0.65
CA GLU A 90 -3.09 -11.33 -0.41
C GLU A 90 -2.31 -11.04 -1.70
N HIS A 91 -1.99 -9.78 -1.98
CA HIS A 91 -1.22 -9.40 -3.18
C HIS A 91 0.20 -9.94 -3.16
N VAL A 92 0.81 -10.08 -1.99
CA VAL A 92 2.18 -10.57 -1.86
C VAL A 92 2.27 -12.09 -1.68
N GLN A 93 1.23 -12.80 -2.04
CA GLN A 93 1.22 -14.26 -2.11
C GLN A 93 1.50 -14.71 -3.55
N PRO A 94 2.48 -15.60 -3.79
CA PRO A 94 2.86 -16.02 -5.16
C PRO A 94 1.71 -16.59 -5.97
N ALA A 95 0.75 -17.27 -5.33
CA ALA A 95 -0.42 -17.82 -5.99
C ALA A 95 -1.28 -16.75 -6.68
N ASN A 96 -1.20 -15.49 -6.23
CA ASN A 96 -1.99 -14.37 -6.76
C ASN A 96 -1.20 -13.49 -7.73
N PHE A 97 0.02 -13.88 -8.08
CA PHE A 97 0.94 -13.07 -8.88
C PHE A 97 0.31 -12.54 -10.18
N MET A 98 -0.39 -13.39 -10.92
CA MET A 98 -1.00 -12.97 -12.20
C MET A 98 -2.13 -11.96 -12.00
N HIS A 99 -2.91 -12.10 -10.93
CA HIS A 99 -3.94 -11.13 -10.58
C HIS A 99 -3.34 -9.78 -10.21
N VAL A 100 -2.22 -9.79 -9.49
CA VAL A 100 -1.50 -8.57 -9.11
C VAL A 100 -0.95 -7.86 -10.34
N VAL A 101 -0.33 -8.59 -11.25
CA VAL A 101 0.19 -8.04 -12.52
C VAL A 101 -0.95 -7.38 -13.32
N GLN A 102 -2.10 -8.05 -13.41
CA GLN A 102 -3.26 -7.51 -14.12
C GLN A 102 -3.78 -6.23 -13.46
N ALA A 103 -3.88 -6.20 -12.14
CA ALA A 103 -4.33 -5.03 -11.39
C ALA A 103 -3.36 -3.85 -11.55
N VAL A 104 -2.05 -4.09 -11.49
CA VAL A 104 -1.02 -3.05 -11.70
C VAL A 104 -1.11 -2.49 -13.12
N LYS A 105 -1.28 -3.34 -14.11
CA LYS A 105 -1.47 -2.91 -15.51
C LYS A 105 -2.69 -1.99 -15.63
N GLU A 106 -3.78 -2.35 -15.02
CA GLU A 106 -5.02 -1.58 -15.08
C GLU A 106 -4.89 -0.22 -14.40
N VAL A 107 -4.32 -0.17 -13.20
CA VAL A 107 -4.08 1.08 -12.46
C VAL A 107 -3.15 2.01 -13.24
N ALA A 108 -2.13 1.48 -13.88
CA ALA A 108 -1.15 2.25 -14.65
C ALA A 108 -1.63 2.58 -16.07
N GLY A 109 -2.83 2.14 -16.46
CA GLY A 109 -3.42 2.44 -17.76
C GLY A 109 -2.72 1.72 -18.92
N TYR A 110 -2.49 0.42 -18.79
CA TYR A 110 -1.88 -0.36 -19.86
C TYR A 110 -2.82 -0.48 -21.06
N ASN A 111 -2.30 -0.23 -22.25
CA ASN A 111 -3.00 -0.40 -23.52
C ASN A 111 -2.35 -1.55 -24.30
N SER A 112 -3.08 -2.64 -24.49
CA SER A 112 -2.57 -3.84 -25.14
C SER A 112 -2.31 -3.68 -26.65
N GLU A 113 -3.06 -2.80 -27.31
CA GLU A 113 -2.88 -2.55 -28.75
C GLU A 113 -1.59 -1.78 -29.02
N LYS A 114 -1.28 -0.82 -28.16
CA LYS A 114 -0.09 0.02 -28.28
C LYS A 114 1.11 -0.52 -27.51
N HIS A 115 0.92 -1.59 -26.74
CA HIS A 115 1.92 -2.14 -25.81
C HIS A 115 2.57 -1.07 -24.94
N SER A 116 1.75 -0.15 -24.39
CA SER A 116 2.22 1.01 -23.64
C SER A 116 1.35 1.28 -22.42
N TYR A 117 1.91 2.04 -21.46
CA TYR A 117 1.22 2.49 -20.26
C TYR A 117 0.94 3.98 -20.34
N SER A 118 -0.24 4.42 -19.87
CA SER A 118 -0.51 5.84 -19.67
C SER A 118 0.41 6.44 -18.59
N CYS A 119 0.68 5.67 -17.53
CA CYS A 119 1.57 6.08 -16.42
C CYS A 119 2.59 4.98 -16.12
N PRO A 120 3.64 4.81 -16.98
CA PRO A 120 4.62 3.73 -16.74
C PRO A 120 5.37 3.86 -15.42
N SER A 121 5.63 5.09 -14.97
CA SER A 121 6.28 5.32 -13.67
C SER A 121 5.44 4.85 -12.50
N LEU A 122 4.12 4.89 -12.61
CA LEU A 122 3.21 4.40 -11.56
C LEU A 122 3.33 2.88 -11.41
N ALA A 123 3.40 2.14 -12.50
CA ALA A 123 3.60 0.69 -12.47
C ALA A 123 4.89 0.33 -11.73
N LEU A 124 5.99 1.03 -12.04
CA LEU A 124 7.28 0.82 -11.36
C LEU A 124 7.20 1.16 -9.86
N LYS A 125 6.60 2.28 -9.50
CA LYS A 125 6.48 2.72 -8.10
C LYS A 125 5.66 1.74 -7.29
N ILE A 126 4.55 1.26 -7.82
CA ILE A 126 3.72 0.25 -7.16
C ILE A 126 4.51 -1.05 -6.99
N GLY A 127 5.24 -1.47 -8.02
CA GLY A 127 6.10 -2.64 -7.97
C GLY A 127 7.13 -2.57 -6.84
N TYR A 128 7.84 -1.46 -6.72
CA TYR A 128 8.80 -1.26 -5.63
C TYR A 128 8.12 -1.27 -4.26
N SER A 129 6.95 -0.66 -4.13
CA SER A 129 6.19 -0.69 -2.88
C SER A 129 5.76 -2.10 -2.51
N LEU A 130 5.28 -2.90 -3.47
CA LEU A 130 4.90 -4.30 -3.22
C LEU A 130 6.10 -5.14 -2.80
N GLN A 131 7.27 -4.92 -3.36
CA GLN A 131 8.49 -5.59 -2.92
C GLN A 131 8.86 -5.23 -1.48
N LYS A 132 8.73 -3.96 -1.10
CA LYS A 132 8.94 -3.53 0.29
C LYS A 132 7.92 -4.14 1.24
N VAL A 133 6.66 -4.16 0.85
CA VAL A 133 5.60 -4.80 1.63
C VAL A 133 5.87 -6.29 1.82
N SER A 134 6.32 -6.99 0.78
CA SER A 134 6.65 -8.41 0.89
C SER A 134 7.76 -8.68 1.91
N LEU A 135 8.76 -7.80 1.99
CA LEU A 135 9.81 -7.89 3.01
C LEU A 135 9.24 -7.67 4.42
N LEU A 136 8.32 -6.74 4.59
CA LEU A 136 7.68 -6.51 5.88
C LEU A 136 6.81 -7.70 6.30
N VAL A 137 6.07 -8.28 5.37
CA VAL A 137 5.25 -9.48 5.63
C VAL A 137 6.14 -10.67 6.00
N GLU A 138 7.24 -10.88 5.28
CA GLU A 138 8.23 -11.92 5.59
C GLU A 138 8.80 -11.75 6.99
N SER A 139 9.25 -10.54 7.31
CA SER A 139 9.81 -10.20 8.63
C SER A 139 8.83 -10.51 9.76
N ARG A 140 7.59 -10.07 9.60
CA ARG A 140 6.53 -10.30 10.59
C ARG A 140 6.22 -11.79 10.75
N ALA A 141 6.13 -12.51 9.64
CA ALA A 141 5.89 -13.95 9.66
C ALA A 141 7.02 -14.71 10.39
N ASN A 142 8.26 -14.31 10.17
CA ASN A 142 9.41 -14.89 10.87
C ASN A 142 9.34 -14.63 12.37
N VAL A 143 8.96 -13.44 12.80
CA VAL A 143 8.84 -13.09 14.22
C VAL A 143 7.78 -13.94 14.94
N ILE A 144 6.65 -14.20 14.28
CA ILE A 144 5.58 -15.02 14.87
C ILE A 144 5.74 -16.51 14.63
N GLY A 145 6.78 -16.92 13.89
CA GLY A 145 7.07 -18.33 13.63
C GLY A 145 6.25 -18.97 12.52
N ASP A 146 5.61 -18.17 11.67
CA ASP A 146 4.86 -18.67 10.49
C ASP A 146 5.81 -18.83 9.30
N GLU A 147 6.47 -19.98 9.21
CA GLU A 147 7.44 -20.27 8.16
C GLU A 147 6.81 -20.27 6.76
N ASN A 148 5.59 -20.76 6.63
CA ASN A 148 4.88 -20.79 5.35
C ASN A 148 4.62 -19.38 4.79
N ALA A 149 4.08 -18.48 5.61
CA ALA A 149 3.82 -17.12 5.23
C ALA A 149 5.11 -16.38 4.88
N ALA A 150 6.19 -16.61 5.65
CA ALA A 150 7.51 -16.02 5.38
C ALA A 150 8.05 -16.48 4.02
N LYS A 151 7.94 -17.78 3.72
CA LYS A 151 8.42 -18.35 2.47
C LYS A 151 7.62 -17.86 1.27
N GLU A 152 6.31 -17.72 1.40
CA GLU A 152 5.45 -17.17 0.36
C GLU A 152 5.82 -15.72 0.04
N ALA A 153 5.99 -14.89 1.05
CA ALA A 153 6.38 -13.49 0.87
C ALA A 153 7.77 -13.36 0.22
N GLN A 154 8.72 -14.20 0.63
CA GLN A 154 10.06 -14.24 0.04
C GLN A 154 10.00 -14.66 -1.44
N THR A 155 9.17 -15.64 -1.76
CA THR A 155 8.99 -16.10 -3.14
C THR A 155 8.38 -15.00 -3.99
N PHE A 156 7.35 -14.32 -3.50
CA PHE A 156 6.75 -13.18 -4.21
C PHE A 156 7.81 -12.10 -4.50
N HIS A 157 8.62 -11.75 -3.54
CA HIS A 157 9.68 -10.75 -3.69
C HIS A 157 10.65 -11.12 -4.82
N ARG A 158 10.96 -12.40 -4.96
CA ARG A 158 11.88 -12.87 -6.02
C ARG A 158 11.24 -12.86 -7.41
N VAL A 159 9.97 -13.24 -7.53
CA VAL A 159 9.33 -13.38 -8.85
C VAL A 159 8.78 -12.07 -9.40
N TYR A 160 8.51 -11.11 -8.55
CA TYR A 160 8.02 -9.80 -8.98
C TYR A 160 9.17 -8.93 -9.47
#